data_e7339f67d276cee4f9716fedf66f823b
#
_entry.id   e7339f67d276cee4f9716fedf66f823b
#
_cell.length_a   1.000
_cell.length_b   1.000
_cell.length_c   1.000
_cell.angle_alpha   90.00
_cell.angle_beta   90.00
_cell.angle_gamma   90.00
#
_symmetry.space_group_name_H-M   'P 1'
#
loop_
_entity.id
_entity.type
_entity.pdbx_description
1 polymer ?
#
loop_
_entity_poly.entity_id
_entity_poly.type
_entity_poly.pdbx_seq_one_letter_code
_entity_poly.pdbx_strand_id
1 'polypeptide(L)'
;MRTFEKEWGQLNGKSCKVVIRHMLFDKQQYECDSLRIINDENRIGVVIKGRELFIYKTDVVDFWVRDNIYYIKDKMTKIAIVNKM
;
A
#
# COMPACT_ATOMS: atom_id res chain seq x y z
N MET A 1 13.93 -5.90 1.69
CA MET A 1 12.64 -5.24 1.86
C MET A 1 12.37 -4.70 3.27
N ARG A 2 13.19 -5.02 4.24
CA ARG A 2 12.96 -4.58 5.65
C ARG A 2 12.78 -3.08 5.82
N THR A 3 13.62 -2.28 5.20
CA THR A 3 13.53 -0.82 5.29
C THR A 3 12.22 -0.31 4.70
N PHE A 4 11.84 -0.86 3.56
CA PHE A 4 10.58 -0.52 2.90
C PHE A 4 9.39 -0.85 3.81
N GLU A 5 9.38 -2.03 4.41
CA GLU A 5 8.30 -2.45 5.31
C GLU A 5 8.16 -1.51 6.50
N LYS A 6 9.28 -1.08 7.06
CA LYS A 6 9.28 -0.14 8.18
C LYS A 6 8.68 1.19 7.76
N GLU A 7 9.08 1.71 6.61
CA GLU A 7 8.55 2.97 6.09
C GLU A 7 7.07 2.85 5.75
N TRP A 8 6.65 1.72 5.19
CA TRP A 8 5.24 1.46 4.92
C TRP A 8 4.42 1.50 6.21
N GLY A 9 4.92 0.85 7.26
CA GLY A 9 4.25 0.85 8.56
C GLY A 9 4.09 2.22 9.17
N GLN A 10 5.03 3.13 8.90
CA GLN A 10 4.98 4.51 9.42
C GLN A 10 3.85 5.33 8.81
N LEU A 11 3.24 4.86 7.72
CA LEU A 11 2.10 5.55 7.12
C LEU A 11 0.80 5.34 7.91
N ASN A 12 0.81 4.44 8.87
CA ASN A 12 -0.38 4.18 9.68
C ASN A 12 -0.82 5.45 10.41
N GLY A 13 -2.09 5.81 10.28
CA GLY A 13 -2.65 7.01 10.89
C GLY A 13 -2.42 8.29 10.11
N LYS A 14 -1.75 8.24 8.96
CA LYS A 14 -1.45 9.43 8.17
C LYS A 14 -2.55 9.72 7.16
N SER A 15 -2.65 10.99 6.76
CA SER A 15 -3.53 11.40 5.68
C SER A 15 -2.88 11.05 4.35
N CYS A 16 -3.50 10.18 3.59
CA CYS A 16 -2.92 9.64 2.37
C CYS A 16 -3.95 9.47 1.26
N LYS A 17 -3.45 9.49 0.04
CA LYS A 17 -4.20 9.04 -1.12
C LYS A 17 -3.71 7.65 -1.48
N VAL A 18 -4.62 6.71 -1.69
CA VAL A 18 -4.28 5.34 -2.04
C VAL A 18 -4.80 5.05 -3.44
N VAL A 19 -3.93 4.51 -4.28
CA VAL A 19 -4.28 4.11 -5.65
C VAL A 19 -4.03 2.62 -5.76
N ILE A 20 -5.05 1.88 -6.16
CA ILE A 20 -4.97 0.44 -6.31
C ILE A 20 -5.31 0.06 -7.74
N ARG A 21 -4.45 -0.73 -8.34
CA ARG A 21 -4.67 -1.30 -9.67
C ARG A 21 -4.61 -2.81 -9.57
N HIS A 22 -5.60 -3.47 -10.11
CA HIS A 22 -5.60 -4.91 -10.27
C HIS A 22 -5.76 -5.24 -11.74
N MET A 23 -5.09 -6.27 -12.20
CA MET A 23 -5.09 -6.67 -13.62
C MET A 23 -6.49 -6.83 -14.21
N LEU A 24 -7.45 -7.29 -13.40
CA LEU A 24 -8.81 -7.59 -13.84
C LEU A 24 -9.83 -6.47 -13.56
N PHE A 25 -9.41 -5.38 -12.89
CA PHE A 25 -10.32 -4.33 -12.47
C PHE A 25 -9.77 -2.96 -12.81
N ASP A 26 -10.66 -1.98 -12.88
CA ASP A 26 -10.26 -0.60 -13.10
C ASP A 26 -9.48 -0.05 -11.92
N LYS A 27 -8.68 0.97 -12.20
CA LYS A 27 -7.94 1.67 -11.16
C LYS A 27 -8.92 2.28 -10.15
N GLN A 28 -8.63 2.12 -8.87
CA GLN A 28 -9.41 2.67 -7.77
C GLN A 28 -8.55 3.65 -6.99
N GLN A 29 -9.15 4.77 -6.60
CA GLN A 29 -8.48 5.80 -5.81
C GLN A 29 -9.29 6.10 -4.56
N TYR A 30 -8.59 6.27 -3.44
CA TYR A 30 -9.21 6.55 -2.15
C TYR A 30 -8.47 7.66 -1.44
N GLU A 31 -9.23 8.57 -0.83
CA GLU A 31 -8.68 9.60 0.05
C GLU A 31 -8.92 9.16 1.48
N CYS A 32 -7.86 9.06 2.27
CA CYS A 32 -7.94 8.58 3.65
C CYS A 32 -7.37 9.61 4.59
N ASP A 33 -8.17 10.05 5.56
CA ASP A 33 -7.71 11.01 6.57
C ASP A 33 -6.77 10.34 7.58
N SER A 34 -7.02 9.07 7.87
CA SER A 34 -6.19 8.29 8.78
C SER A 34 -6.08 6.87 8.21
N LEU A 35 -5.03 6.65 7.45
CA LEU A 35 -4.81 5.39 6.76
C LEU A 35 -4.49 4.27 7.76
N ARG A 36 -5.08 3.12 7.55
CA ARG A 36 -4.74 1.91 8.32
C ARG A 36 -3.88 1.01 7.45
N ILE A 37 -2.76 0.59 8.00
CA ILE A 37 -1.75 -0.18 7.30
C ILE A 37 -1.84 -1.65 7.72
N ILE A 38 -1.60 -2.54 6.74
CA ILE A 38 -1.35 -3.94 6.99
C ILE A 38 0.15 -4.15 6.78
N ASN A 39 0.82 -4.61 7.81
CA ASN A 39 2.24 -4.96 7.74
C ASN A 39 2.53 -5.99 8.82
N ASP A 40 2.15 -7.22 8.54
CA ASP A 40 2.40 -8.33 9.44
C ASP A 40 3.50 -9.25 8.87
N GLU A 41 3.66 -10.42 9.44
CA GLU A 41 4.71 -11.35 9.04
C GLU A 41 4.62 -11.76 7.57
N ASN A 42 3.40 -11.88 7.05
CA ASN A 42 3.16 -12.45 5.72
C ASN A 42 2.59 -11.47 4.71
N ARG A 43 1.97 -10.37 5.18
CA ARG A 43 1.14 -9.52 4.33
C ARG A 43 1.56 -8.06 4.43
N ILE A 44 1.41 -7.33 3.34
CA ILE A 44 1.63 -5.89 3.29
C ILE A 44 0.53 -5.26 2.45
N GLY A 45 -0.08 -4.21 2.96
CA GLY A 45 -1.18 -3.55 2.27
C GLY A 45 -1.86 -2.50 3.13
N VAL A 46 -3.15 -2.31 2.90
CA VAL A 46 -3.94 -1.27 3.56
C VAL A 46 -5.34 -1.79 3.90
N VAL A 47 -5.98 -1.11 4.85
CA VAL A 47 -7.40 -1.34 5.14
C VAL A 47 -8.17 -0.09 4.71
N ILE A 48 -9.11 -0.24 3.81
CA ILE A 48 -9.92 0.86 3.29
C ILE A 48 -11.38 0.49 3.41
N LYS A 49 -12.15 1.33 4.14
CA LYS A 49 -13.57 1.11 4.35
C LYS A 49 -13.87 -0.29 4.91
N GLY A 50 -13.04 -0.73 5.84
CA GLY A 50 -13.19 -2.04 6.47
C GLY A 50 -12.74 -3.23 5.63
N ARG A 51 -12.19 -2.99 4.44
CA ARG A 51 -11.71 -4.06 3.55
C ARG A 51 -10.20 -4.12 3.58
N GLU A 52 -9.67 -5.32 3.72
CA GLU A 52 -8.23 -5.56 3.68
C GLU A 52 -7.79 -5.76 2.23
N LEU A 53 -6.89 -4.89 1.78
CA LEU A 53 -6.32 -4.94 0.43
C LEU A 53 -4.82 -5.13 0.59
N PHE A 54 -4.32 -6.31 0.27
CA PHE A 54 -2.94 -6.65 0.59
C PHE A 54 -2.29 -7.55 -0.46
N ILE A 55 -0.97 -7.61 -0.37
CA ILE A 55 -0.13 -8.48 -1.17
C ILE A 55 0.64 -9.36 -0.19
N TYR A 56 0.78 -10.65 -0.49
CA TYR A 56 1.66 -11.51 0.29
C TYR A 56 3.11 -11.12 0.04
N LYS A 57 3.89 -10.97 1.10
CA LYS A 57 5.28 -10.53 0.97
C LYS A 57 6.11 -11.43 0.09
N THR A 58 5.79 -12.73 0.05
CA THR A 58 6.47 -13.68 -0.82
C THR A 58 6.18 -13.46 -2.30
N ASP A 59 5.10 -12.75 -2.62
CA ASP A 59 4.67 -12.51 -4.01
C ASP A 59 5.12 -11.16 -4.55
N VAL A 60 5.76 -10.34 -3.74
CA VAL A 60 6.21 -9.00 -4.15
C VAL A 60 7.25 -9.13 -5.25
N VAL A 61 7.02 -8.41 -6.36
CA VAL A 61 7.94 -8.38 -7.50
C VAL A 61 8.63 -7.02 -7.65
N ASP A 62 8.09 -5.97 -7.06
CA ASP A 62 8.72 -4.65 -7.10
C ASP A 62 8.19 -3.79 -5.96
N PHE A 63 9.04 -2.90 -5.46
CA PHE A 63 8.68 -1.94 -4.43
C PHE A 63 9.66 -0.77 -4.46
N TRP A 64 9.19 0.42 -4.12
CA TRP A 64 10.05 1.61 -4.02
C TRP A 64 9.35 2.73 -3.27
N VAL A 65 10.16 3.68 -2.80
CA VAL A 65 9.70 4.93 -2.18
C VAL A 65 10.37 6.07 -2.91
N ARG A 66 9.59 7.06 -3.34
CA ARG A 66 10.10 8.24 -4.03
C ARG A 66 9.13 9.40 -3.85
N ASP A 67 9.63 10.54 -3.39
CA ASP A 67 8.85 11.78 -3.30
C ASP A 67 7.50 11.59 -2.58
N ASN A 68 7.52 10.96 -1.41
CA ASN A 68 6.33 10.68 -0.61
C ASN A 68 5.36 9.68 -1.25
N ILE A 69 5.79 9.00 -2.30
CA ILE A 69 5.01 7.93 -2.93
C ILE A 69 5.62 6.59 -2.53
N TYR A 70 4.78 5.72 -1.99
CA TYR A 70 5.16 4.38 -1.54
C TYR A 70 4.46 3.38 -2.44
N TYR A 71 5.23 2.52 -3.09
CA TYR A 71 4.72 1.66 -4.14
C TYR A 71 5.13 0.22 -3.90
N ILE A 72 4.17 -0.69 -4.07
CA ILE A 72 4.43 -2.12 -3.99
C ILE A 72 3.53 -2.85 -5.00
N LYS A 73 4.07 -3.90 -5.60
CA LYS A 73 3.25 -4.71 -6.51
C LYS A 73 3.64 -6.18 -6.46
N ASP A 74 2.66 -7.01 -6.79
CA ASP A 74 2.87 -8.38 -7.18
C ASP A 74 2.55 -8.53 -8.68
N LYS A 75 2.33 -9.76 -9.15
CA LYS A 75 2.05 -9.99 -10.57
C LYS A 75 0.73 -9.40 -11.04
N MET A 76 -0.24 -9.22 -10.14
CA MET A 76 -1.60 -8.83 -10.50
C MET A 76 -2.05 -7.50 -9.92
N THR A 77 -1.45 -7.08 -8.83
CA THR A 77 -1.94 -5.93 -8.05
C THR A 77 -0.84 -4.93 -7.80
N LYS A 78 -1.17 -3.65 -7.92
CA LYS A 78 -0.30 -2.53 -7.57
C LYS A 78 -0.98 -1.68 -6.52
N ILE A 79 -0.25 -1.35 -5.46
CA ILE A 79 -0.74 -0.45 -4.41
C ILE A 79 0.24 0.70 -4.30
N ALA A 80 -0.24 1.91 -4.50
CA ALA A 80 0.56 3.12 -4.34
C ALA A 80 -0.09 4.01 -3.28
N ILE A 81 0.72 4.51 -2.36
CA ILE A 81 0.26 5.43 -1.32
C ILE A 81 1.00 6.74 -1.48
N VAL A 82 0.25 7.83 -1.60
CA VAL A 82 0.81 9.18 -1.63
C VAL A 82 0.58 9.80 -0.26
N ASN A 83 1.66 10.06 0.47
CA ASN A 83 1.58 10.69 1.79
C ASN A 83 1.31 12.18 1.61
N LYS A 84 0.20 12.66 2.14
CA LYS A 84 -0.24 14.05 1.99
C LYS A 84 0.22 14.91 3.16
N MET A 85 1.44 14.96 3.39
CA MET A 85 1.92 15.80 4.50
C MET A 85 1.97 17.26 4.15
#